data_d72feafc5116cfba3a6ff8d8e001b329
#
_entry.id   d72feafc5116cfba3a6ff8d8e001b329
#
_cell.length_a   1.000
_cell.length_b   1.000
_cell.length_c   1.000
_cell.angle_alpha   90.00
_cell.angle_beta   90.00
_cell.angle_gamma   90.00
#
_symmetry.space_group_name_H-M   'P 1'
#
loop_
_entity.id
_entity.type
_entity.pdbx_description
1 polymer ?
#
loop_
_entity_poly.entity_id
_entity_poly.type
_entity_poly.pdbx_seq_one_letter_code
_entity_poly.pdbx_strand_id
1 'polypeptide(L)'
;TAAIPTVDFHGYLRAGVGVSGDGSEAEWQKNKLGRLGNESDTYGELELGSEVYKKDDVSFYLDSMVSMVSDGSNDNETTLNDDAQFGLRQLNLQIKGLIPGDPNAVIWGGKRYYQRHDLHIIDTKYWNISGSGAGVENYTLGPGAVSLAWIRGDANDVDYRVDGDSNVNINYIDLRYAGWKPWSGSWTEFGIDYAMPNTTKKQDSYGGLYDAENGVMLTGEISQDMLGGYNKTVLQYANKGLAQNMVSQGGGWYDMWNYVNDATGYRVINTGLIPITEKFSINHVLTWGSADDITDYTDKTRMLSLVARGQYQFTDYVRLIGEVGGFYQKDSYNNGTSYKQAGEKYTIALGLADGPDFMSRPELRIFASYLNDSEDGKPFEDQTANNTWNFGVQVEAWW
;
A
#
# COMPACT_ATOMS: atom_id res chain seq x y z
N THR A 1 31.34 22.91 -21.61
CA THR A 1 30.76 21.54 -21.70
C THR A 1 29.84 21.33 -20.53
N ALA A 2 28.55 21.09 -20.79
CA ALA A 2 27.60 20.69 -19.76
C ALA A 2 28.11 19.40 -19.09
N ALA A 3 28.13 19.35 -17.76
CA ALA A 3 28.46 18.11 -17.04
C ALA A 3 27.44 17.01 -17.40
N ILE A 4 27.91 15.77 -17.54
CA ILE A 4 27.03 14.62 -17.74
C ILE A 4 26.24 14.45 -16.44
N PRO A 5 24.89 14.38 -16.48
CA PRO A 5 24.09 14.18 -15.29
C PRO A 5 24.44 12.88 -14.59
N THR A 6 24.50 12.90 -13.26
CA THR A 6 24.59 11.67 -12.45
C THR A 6 23.26 10.95 -12.47
N VAL A 7 23.27 9.64 -12.48
CA VAL A 7 22.08 8.81 -12.41
C VAL A 7 21.94 8.25 -11.00
N ASP A 8 20.82 8.53 -10.37
CA ASP A 8 20.42 7.93 -9.10
C ASP A 8 19.76 6.59 -9.38
N PHE A 9 20.26 5.53 -8.74
CA PHE A 9 19.72 4.20 -8.92
C PHE A 9 19.14 3.68 -7.62
N HIS A 10 17.84 3.41 -7.64
CA HIS A 10 17.09 2.86 -6.52
C HIS A 10 16.28 1.66 -6.97
N GLY A 11 15.82 0.89 -6.02
CA GLY A 11 14.97 -0.24 -6.33
C GLY A 11 14.42 -0.94 -5.11
N TYR A 12 13.59 -1.92 -5.40
CA TYR A 12 13.02 -2.86 -4.48
C TYR A 12 13.00 -4.24 -5.13
N LEU A 13 13.27 -5.28 -4.37
CA LEU A 13 13.03 -6.64 -4.85
C LEU A 13 12.67 -7.57 -3.72
N ARG A 14 11.88 -8.58 -4.05
CA ARG A 14 11.67 -9.75 -3.24
C ARG A 14 11.59 -10.99 -4.12
N ALA A 15 12.22 -12.07 -3.65
CA ALA A 15 12.25 -13.35 -4.35
C ALA A 15 12.59 -14.44 -3.36
N GLY A 16 12.19 -15.65 -3.65
CA GLY A 16 12.51 -16.79 -2.80
C GLY A 16 11.81 -18.05 -3.22
N VAL A 17 11.81 -19.02 -2.32
CA VAL A 17 11.15 -20.31 -2.52
C VAL A 17 10.62 -20.82 -1.18
N GLY A 18 9.49 -21.49 -1.22
CA GLY A 18 8.89 -22.08 -0.04
C GLY A 18 8.04 -23.29 -0.39
N VAL A 19 7.75 -24.08 0.63
CA VAL A 19 6.89 -25.26 0.56
C VAL A 19 5.85 -25.23 1.66
N SER A 20 4.69 -25.82 1.39
CA SER A 20 3.60 -25.97 2.33
C SER A 20 2.80 -27.24 2.05
N GLY A 21 1.71 -27.45 2.77
CA GLY A 21 0.76 -28.52 2.46
C GLY A 21 0.09 -28.38 1.09
N ASP A 22 0.11 -27.17 0.50
CA ASP A 22 -0.38 -26.91 -0.86
C ASP A 22 0.69 -27.21 -1.95
N GLY A 23 1.86 -27.69 -1.57
CA GLY A 23 3.00 -27.92 -2.44
C GLY A 23 3.96 -26.75 -2.40
N SER A 24 3.65 -25.66 -3.09
CA SER A 24 4.40 -24.42 -3.01
C SER A 24 4.01 -23.62 -1.76
N GLU A 25 4.72 -22.54 -1.47
CA GLU A 25 4.40 -21.66 -0.34
C GLU A 25 2.97 -21.14 -0.44
N ALA A 26 2.21 -21.23 0.66
CA ALA A 26 0.88 -20.65 0.76
C ALA A 26 0.98 -19.16 1.11
N GLU A 27 0.09 -18.36 0.52
CA GLU A 27 -0.12 -16.96 0.88
C GLU A 27 -1.59 -16.78 1.27
N TRP A 28 -1.83 -16.25 2.48
CA TRP A 28 -3.19 -16.07 2.97
C TRP A 28 -3.32 -14.85 3.85
N GLN A 29 -4.25 -13.95 3.46
CA GLN A 29 -4.60 -12.74 4.24
C GLN A 29 -3.37 -11.91 4.65
N LYS A 30 -2.43 -11.72 3.75
CA LYS A 30 -1.16 -11.03 4.03
C LYS A 30 -1.37 -9.64 4.67
N ASN A 31 -2.31 -8.87 4.16
CA ASN A 31 -2.59 -7.51 4.65
C ASN A 31 -3.27 -7.47 6.03
N LYS A 32 -3.68 -8.60 6.56
CA LYS A 32 -4.36 -8.73 7.86
C LYS A 32 -3.57 -9.56 8.86
N LEU A 33 -2.71 -10.45 8.38
CA LEU A 33 -1.92 -11.37 9.22
C LEU A 33 -0.42 -11.09 9.22
N GLY A 34 0.04 -10.22 8.34
CA GLY A 34 1.45 -9.93 8.16
C GLY A 34 2.08 -10.66 6.98
N ARG A 35 3.13 -10.05 6.45
CA ARG A 35 3.81 -10.52 5.24
C ARG A 35 4.94 -11.51 5.49
N LEU A 36 5.52 -11.55 6.67
CA LEU A 36 6.66 -12.42 6.97
C LEU A 36 6.26 -13.89 6.86
N GLY A 37 6.94 -14.63 5.97
CA GLY A 37 6.62 -16.04 5.71
C GLY A 37 5.24 -16.28 5.12
N ASN A 38 4.64 -15.27 4.49
CA ASN A 38 3.30 -15.28 3.93
C ASN A 38 3.25 -14.49 2.61
N GLU A 39 4.37 -14.52 1.87
CA GLU A 39 4.57 -13.75 0.64
C GLU A 39 5.43 -14.57 -0.29
N SER A 40 4.82 -15.09 -1.35
CA SER A 40 5.46 -16.09 -2.23
C SER A 40 5.83 -15.56 -3.61
N ASP A 41 5.40 -14.34 -3.95
CA ASP A 41 5.63 -13.78 -5.27
C ASP A 41 7.07 -13.30 -5.46
N THR A 42 7.53 -13.31 -6.71
CA THR A 42 8.74 -12.64 -7.15
C THR A 42 8.35 -11.29 -7.73
N TYR A 43 8.86 -10.22 -7.14
CA TYR A 43 8.53 -8.86 -7.52
C TYR A 43 9.75 -7.97 -7.42
N GLY A 44 9.91 -7.07 -8.38
CA GLY A 44 10.98 -6.09 -8.37
C GLY A 44 10.57 -4.77 -8.97
N GLU A 45 11.23 -3.71 -8.53
CA GLU A 45 11.13 -2.36 -9.09
C GLU A 45 12.54 -1.81 -9.28
N LEU A 46 12.81 -1.26 -10.46
CA LEU A 46 14.07 -0.58 -10.77
C LEU A 46 13.75 0.88 -11.10
N GLU A 47 14.36 1.79 -10.35
CA GLU A 47 14.17 3.23 -10.49
C GLU A 47 15.47 3.90 -10.92
N LEU A 48 15.37 4.70 -11.99
CA LEU A 48 16.46 5.54 -12.48
C LEU A 48 15.98 6.98 -12.49
N GLY A 49 16.70 7.82 -11.75
CA GLY A 49 16.43 9.24 -11.69
C GLY A 49 17.66 10.07 -11.99
N SER A 50 17.48 11.29 -12.46
CA SER A 50 18.60 12.20 -12.74
C SER A 50 18.19 13.65 -12.68
N GLU A 51 19.02 14.47 -12.03
CA GLU A 51 18.95 15.93 -12.13
C GLU A 51 19.55 16.34 -13.47
N VAL A 52 18.69 16.64 -14.44
CA VAL A 52 19.12 16.95 -15.82
C VAL A 52 19.42 18.42 -16.02
N TYR A 53 19.01 19.28 -15.09
CA TYR A 53 19.29 20.70 -15.11
C TYR A 53 19.38 21.24 -13.70
N LYS A 54 20.38 22.07 -13.45
CA LYS A 54 20.56 22.79 -12.18
C LYS A 54 21.13 24.15 -12.45
N LYS A 55 20.49 25.21 -11.97
CA LYS A 55 21.01 26.56 -11.96
C LYS A 55 20.45 27.32 -10.76
N ASP A 56 21.29 27.80 -9.89
CA ASP A 56 20.93 28.45 -8.63
C ASP A 56 20.01 27.49 -7.81
N ASP A 57 18.81 27.91 -7.43
CA ASP A 57 17.84 27.10 -6.70
C ASP A 57 16.95 26.25 -7.61
N VAL A 58 17.06 26.38 -8.93
CA VAL A 58 16.21 25.69 -9.89
C VAL A 58 16.81 24.34 -10.27
N SER A 59 16.03 23.29 -10.06
CA SER A 59 16.41 21.91 -10.41
C SER A 59 15.29 21.25 -11.22
N PHE A 60 15.67 20.59 -12.31
CA PHE A 60 14.79 19.75 -13.12
C PHE A 60 15.23 18.30 -12.94
N TYR A 61 14.34 17.47 -12.39
CA TYR A 61 14.61 16.07 -12.09
C TYR A 61 13.68 15.15 -12.88
N LEU A 62 14.27 14.23 -13.64
CA LEU A 62 13.52 13.18 -14.33
C LEU A 62 13.58 11.89 -13.51
N ASP A 63 12.45 11.24 -13.37
CA ASP A 63 12.32 9.99 -12.63
C ASP A 63 11.59 8.94 -13.46
N SER A 64 12.08 7.69 -13.41
CA SER A 64 11.49 6.57 -14.13
C SER A 64 11.58 5.30 -13.28
N MET A 65 10.56 4.45 -13.37
CA MET A 65 10.56 3.16 -12.67
C MET A 65 9.83 2.13 -13.51
N VAL A 66 10.45 0.95 -13.64
CA VAL A 66 9.81 -0.25 -14.18
C VAL A 66 9.66 -1.30 -13.09
N SER A 67 8.57 -2.06 -13.15
CA SER A 67 8.36 -3.21 -12.28
C SER A 67 8.47 -4.51 -13.06
N MET A 68 8.83 -5.57 -12.32
CA MET A 68 8.91 -6.94 -12.81
C MET A 68 8.16 -7.84 -11.87
N VAL A 69 7.28 -8.67 -12.41
CA VAL A 69 6.58 -9.73 -11.68
C VAL A 69 6.89 -11.04 -12.37
N SER A 70 7.17 -12.08 -11.59
CA SER A 70 7.46 -13.42 -12.11
C SER A 70 6.79 -14.46 -11.21
N ASP A 71 6.36 -15.58 -11.81
CA ASP A 71 5.76 -16.68 -11.06
C ASP A 71 6.76 -17.39 -10.15
N GLY A 72 8.08 -17.30 -10.47
CA GLY A 72 9.12 -17.97 -9.70
C GLY A 72 9.12 -19.49 -9.90
N SER A 73 8.58 -19.97 -11.00
CA SER A 73 8.36 -21.41 -11.24
C SER A 73 9.56 -22.14 -11.85
N ASN A 74 10.38 -21.43 -12.61
CA ASN A 74 11.56 -22.01 -13.28
C ASN A 74 12.48 -20.89 -13.81
N ASP A 75 13.54 -21.26 -14.52
CA ASP A 75 14.59 -20.35 -15.01
C ASP A 75 14.32 -19.74 -16.39
N ASN A 76 13.23 -20.13 -17.05
CA ASN A 76 12.93 -19.64 -18.40
C ASN A 76 11.60 -18.90 -18.52
N GLU A 77 11.19 -18.24 -17.46
CA GLU A 77 9.97 -17.45 -17.45
C GLU A 77 10.07 -16.25 -18.37
N THR A 78 9.04 -16.05 -19.19
CA THR A 78 9.01 -14.97 -20.17
C THR A 78 7.65 -14.30 -20.25
N THR A 79 7.62 -13.09 -20.81
CA THR A 79 6.37 -12.37 -21.08
C THR A 79 5.54 -13.04 -22.18
N LEU A 80 6.16 -13.82 -23.06
CA LEU A 80 5.47 -14.56 -24.13
C LEU A 80 4.60 -15.70 -23.59
N ASN A 81 4.98 -16.25 -22.43
CA ASN A 81 4.26 -17.34 -21.79
C ASN A 81 3.37 -16.84 -20.63
N ASP A 82 3.28 -15.53 -20.43
CA ASP A 82 2.61 -14.88 -19.30
C ASP A 82 3.19 -15.23 -17.92
N ASP A 83 4.38 -15.85 -17.86
CA ASP A 83 5.07 -16.19 -16.63
C ASP A 83 5.76 -15.00 -15.98
N ALA A 84 6.04 -13.96 -16.76
CA ALA A 84 6.67 -12.73 -16.30
C ALA A 84 5.99 -11.52 -16.94
N GLN A 85 5.89 -10.43 -16.17
CA GLN A 85 5.28 -9.19 -16.65
C GLN A 85 6.14 -7.98 -16.27
N PHE A 86 6.20 -7.00 -17.17
CA PHE A 86 6.86 -5.72 -16.93
C PHE A 86 5.81 -4.60 -16.91
N GLY A 87 6.00 -3.63 -16.03
CA GLY A 87 5.09 -2.48 -15.93
C GLY A 87 5.86 -1.17 -15.83
N LEU A 88 5.34 -0.13 -16.47
CA LEU A 88 5.83 1.23 -16.27
C LEU A 88 5.14 1.79 -15.03
N ARG A 89 5.89 2.06 -13.96
CA ARG A 89 5.36 2.57 -12.71
C ARG A 89 5.50 4.07 -12.57
N GLN A 90 6.64 4.61 -12.97
CA GLN A 90 6.90 6.04 -12.88
C GLN A 90 7.59 6.55 -14.13
N LEU A 91 7.16 7.72 -14.58
CA LEU A 91 7.79 8.48 -15.66
C LEU A 91 7.32 9.92 -15.52
N ASN A 92 8.14 10.78 -14.87
CA ASN A 92 7.72 12.12 -14.52
C ASN A 92 8.89 13.10 -14.49
N LEU A 93 8.52 14.38 -14.49
CA LEU A 93 9.40 15.52 -14.30
C LEU A 93 9.03 16.23 -13.00
N GLN A 94 10.02 16.55 -12.19
CA GLN A 94 9.87 17.32 -10.97
C GLN A 94 10.75 18.55 -11.06
N ILE A 95 10.15 19.73 -10.88
CA ILE A 95 10.83 21.03 -10.99
C ILE A 95 10.79 21.70 -9.62
N LYS A 96 11.96 21.93 -9.03
CA LYS A 96 12.11 22.58 -7.74
C LYS A 96 12.70 23.96 -7.93
N GLY A 97 12.28 24.93 -7.12
CA GLY A 97 12.86 26.26 -7.07
C GLY A 97 12.25 27.30 -8.01
N LEU A 98 11.19 26.96 -8.76
CA LEU A 98 10.52 27.91 -9.65
C LEU A 98 9.48 28.79 -8.95
N ILE A 99 8.96 28.38 -7.80
CA ILE A 99 7.94 29.16 -7.10
C ILE A 99 8.63 30.28 -6.32
N PRO A 100 8.30 31.55 -6.61
CA PRO A 100 8.93 32.68 -5.93
C PRO A 100 8.71 32.63 -4.42
N GLY A 101 9.80 32.82 -3.67
CA GLY A 101 9.76 32.84 -2.21
C GLY A 101 9.69 31.47 -1.54
N ASP A 102 9.64 30.38 -2.32
CA ASP A 102 9.63 29.01 -1.79
C ASP A 102 10.51 28.07 -2.63
N PRO A 103 11.82 28.01 -2.34
CA PRO A 103 12.74 27.18 -3.12
C PRO A 103 12.54 25.67 -2.92
N ASN A 104 11.75 25.26 -1.93
CA ASN A 104 11.49 23.86 -1.63
C ASN A 104 10.22 23.32 -2.28
N ALA A 105 9.34 24.19 -2.76
CA ALA A 105 8.13 23.76 -3.47
C ALA A 105 8.48 23.14 -4.82
N VAL A 106 7.77 22.07 -5.18
CA VAL A 106 8.01 21.28 -6.38
C VAL A 106 6.79 21.32 -7.27
N ILE A 107 6.99 21.66 -8.55
CA ILE A 107 5.98 21.48 -9.61
C ILE A 107 6.30 20.18 -10.32
N TRP A 108 5.33 19.32 -10.52
CA TRP A 108 5.57 18.04 -11.17
C TRP A 108 4.50 17.69 -12.19
N GLY A 109 4.85 16.81 -13.11
CA GLY A 109 3.93 16.24 -14.09
C GLY A 109 4.43 14.91 -14.62
N GLY A 110 3.50 14.03 -14.96
CA GLY A 110 3.76 12.69 -15.46
C GLY A 110 3.15 11.60 -14.58
N LYS A 111 3.65 10.39 -14.70
CA LYS A 111 3.19 9.23 -13.93
C LYS A 111 4.10 9.01 -12.74
N ARG A 112 3.52 8.88 -11.55
CA ARG A 112 4.34 8.69 -10.34
C ARG A 112 3.61 7.98 -9.22
N TYR A 113 4.40 7.38 -8.32
CA TYR A 113 3.96 7.05 -6.97
C TYR A 113 3.86 8.35 -6.17
N TYR A 114 2.64 8.80 -5.93
CA TYR A 114 2.40 10.11 -5.32
C TYR A 114 2.16 9.98 -3.82
N GLN A 115 3.14 10.41 -3.03
CA GLN A 115 3.05 10.54 -1.56
C GLN A 115 2.32 9.38 -0.89
N ARG A 116 2.69 8.15 -1.25
CA ARG A 116 2.08 6.94 -0.69
C ARG A 116 2.46 6.77 0.77
N HIS A 117 1.49 6.38 1.58
CA HIS A 117 1.70 6.01 2.97
C HIS A 117 1.60 4.50 3.13
N ASP A 118 2.67 3.90 3.67
CA ASP A 118 2.87 2.45 3.70
C ASP A 118 2.90 1.91 5.13
N LEU A 119 2.39 0.68 5.28
CA LEU A 119 2.51 -0.15 6.48
C LEU A 119 3.32 -1.39 6.10
N HIS A 120 4.62 -1.34 6.35
CA HIS A 120 5.58 -2.32 5.81
C HIS A 120 5.22 -3.76 6.17
N ILE A 121 4.98 -4.08 7.46
CA ILE A 121 4.81 -5.46 7.91
C ILE A 121 3.52 -6.13 7.41
N ILE A 122 2.58 -5.37 6.88
CA ILE A 122 1.37 -5.91 6.25
C ILE A 122 1.27 -5.60 4.76
N ASP A 123 2.31 -5.00 4.18
CA ASP A 123 2.37 -4.63 2.76
C ASP A 123 1.10 -3.90 2.29
N THR A 124 0.70 -2.91 3.07
CA THR A 124 -0.51 -2.13 2.80
C THR A 124 -0.17 -0.66 2.64
N LYS A 125 -0.63 -0.09 1.56
CA LYS A 125 -0.57 1.36 1.34
C LYS A 125 -1.95 1.93 1.64
N TYR A 126 -2.08 2.52 2.82
CA TYR A 126 -3.39 3.00 3.29
C TYR A 126 -3.80 4.35 2.69
N TRP A 127 -2.88 5.03 2.03
CA TRP A 127 -3.11 6.28 1.32
C TRP A 127 -2.31 6.27 0.02
N ASN A 128 -2.97 5.98 -1.07
CA ASN A 128 -2.33 5.78 -2.37
C ASN A 128 -3.32 6.05 -3.50
N ILE A 129 -3.15 7.20 -4.16
CA ILE A 129 -3.90 7.58 -5.36
C ILE A 129 -2.96 7.78 -6.55
N SER A 130 -1.84 7.07 -6.56
CA SER A 130 -0.78 7.17 -7.57
C SER A 130 -1.30 6.96 -8.99
N GLY A 131 -0.68 7.64 -9.94
CA GLY A 131 -1.03 7.55 -11.35
C GLY A 131 -0.43 8.69 -12.16
N SER A 132 -0.97 8.93 -13.34
CA SER A 132 -0.58 10.03 -14.21
C SER A 132 -1.28 11.31 -13.80
N GLY A 133 -0.53 12.41 -13.70
CA GLY A 133 -1.10 13.67 -13.27
C GLY A 133 -0.11 14.80 -13.24
N ALA A 134 -0.44 15.81 -12.45
CA ALA A 134 0.39 16.99 -12.22
C ALA A 134 0.02 17.61 -10.87
N GLY A 135 0.94 18.38 -10.32
CA GLY A 135 0.68 19.05 -9.06
C GLY A 135 1.79 19.97 -8.59
N VAL A 136 1.55 20.52 -7.42
CA VAL A 136 2.52 21.32 -6.66
C VAL A 136 2.64 20.70 -5.28
N GLU A 137 3.88 20.41 -4.88
CA GLU A 137 4.17 19.78 -3.61
C GLU A 137 4.96 20.71 -2.70
N ASN A 138 4.71 20.57 -1.39
CA ASN A 138 5.52 21.19 -0.34
C ASN A 138 5.58 22.72 -0.41
N TYR A 139 4.48 23.36 -0.82
CA TYR A 139 4.36 24.80 -0.74
C TYR A 139 4.20 25.21 0.73
N THR A 140 5.16 25.98 1.24
CA THR A 140 5.18 26.40 2.64
C THR A 140 3.99 27.31 2.94
N LEU A 141 3.18 26.91 3.92
CA LEU A 141 2.03 27.68 4.39
C LEU A 141 1.94 27.57 5.91
N GLY A 142 2.26 28.67 6.61
CA GLY A 142 2.28 28.66 8.08
C GLY A 142 3.28 27.62 8.62
N PRO A 143 2.88 26.83 9.64
CA PRO A 143 3.77 25.85 10.27
C PRO A 143 4.01 24.58 9.45
N GLY A 144 3.31 24.38 8.35
CA GLY A 144 3.41 23.20 7.51
C GLY A 144 3.51 23.54 6.02
N ALA A 145 3.22 22.55 5.20
CA ALA A 145 3.28 22.68 3.74
C ALA A 145 2.06 22.07 3.08
N VAL A 146 1.61 22.71 2.01
CA VAL A 146 0.46 22.29 1.19
C VAL A 146 0.95 21.58 -0.05
N SER A 147 0.27 20.49 -0.41
CA SER A 147 0.45 19.81 -1.69
C SER A 147 -0.92 19.65 -2.36
N LEU A 148 -0.99 19.97 -3.64
CA LEU A 148 -2.19 19.86 -4.45
C LEU A 148 -1.87 19.09 -5.72
N ALA A 149 -2.65 18.08 -6.05
CA ALA A 149 -2.46 17.28 -7.25
C ALA A 149 -3.78 16.95 -7.93
N TRP A 150 -3.69 16.79 -9.24
CA TRP A 150 -4.70 16.17 -10.08
C TRP A 150 -4.10 14.88 -10.64
N ILE A 151 -4.70 13.74 -10.33
CA ILE A 151 -4.19 12.43 -10.74
C ILE A 151 -5.34 11.62 -11.32
N ARG A 152 -5.03 10.91 -12.40
CA ARG A 152 -5.95 9.98 -13.05
C ARG A 152 -5.69 8.56 -12.58
N GLY A 153 -6.75 7.87 -12.17
CA GLY A 153 -6.82 6.42 -12.10
C GLY A 153 -7.92 5.90 -13.01
N ASP A 154 -7.92 4.59 -13.28
CA ASP A 154 -9.00 3.96 -14.03
C ASP A 154 -9.64 2.88 -13.16
N ALA A 155 -10.97 2.85 -13.13
CA ALA A 155 -11.70 1.68 -12.67
C ALA A 155 -11.56 0.56 -13.69
N ASN A 156 -11.48 -0.69 -13.22
CA ASN A 156 -11.45 -1.85 -14.10
C ASN A 156 -12.76 -1.99 -14.90
N ASP A 157 -12.80 -2.94 -15.81
CA ASP A 157 -13.99 -3.26 -16.61
C ASP A 157 -15.23 -3.34 -15.72
N VAL A 158 -16.11 -2.38 -15.89
CA VAL A 158 -17.28 -2.21 -15.03
C VAL A 158 -18.47 -2.97 -15.58
N ASP A 159 -18.62 -3.03 -16.91
CA ASP A 159 -19.73 -3.70 -17.55
C ASP A 159 -19.27 -4.37 -18.85
N TYR A 160 -19.20 -5.71 -18.82
CA TYR A 160 -18.82 -6.53 -19.97
C TYR A 160 -19.80 -6.48 -21.15
N ARG A 161 -20.98 -5.90 -20.94
CA ARG A 161 -22.01 -5.74 -22.00
C ARG A 161 -21.73 -4.56 -22.91
N VAL A 162 -20.78 -3.69 -22.52
CA VAL A 162 -20.41 -2.52 -23.30
C VAL A 162 -19.32 -2.92 -24.28
N ASP A 163 -19.63 -2.86 -25.57
CA ASP A 163 -18.65 -3.09 -26.62
C ASP A 163 -17.58 -1.99 -26.61
N GLY A 164 -16.32 -2.41 -26.59
CA GLY A 164 -15.17 -1.54 -26.61
C GLY A 164 -14.60 -1.29 -25.21
N ASP A 165 -14.17 -0.07 -24.95
CA ASP A 165 -13.54 0.30 -23.69
C ASP A 165 -14.60 0.50 -22.60
N SER A 166 -14.69 -0.48 -21.67
CA SER A 166 -15.58 -0.43 -20.52
C SER A 166 -14.94 0.24 -19.30
N ASN A 167 -13.65 0.56 -19.35
CA ASN A 167 -12.96 1.25 -18.27
C ASN A 167 -13.50 2.66 -18.07
N VAL A 168 -13.64 3.06 -16.82
CA VAL A 168 -14.00 4.43 -16.46
C VAL A 168 -12.77 5.15 -15.93
N ASN A 169 -12.50 6.31 -16.49
CA ASN A 169 -11.50 7.24 -16.03
C ASN A 169 -11.96 7.88 -14.72
N ILE A 170 -11.16 7.76 -13.67
CA ILE A 170 -11.42 8.40 -12.38
C ILE A 170 -10.40 9.53 -12.22
N ASN A 171 -10.89 10.75 -12.04
CA ASN A 171 -10.04 11.90 -11.74
C ASN A 171 -10.05 12.15 -10.24
N TYR A 172 -8.85 12.23 -9.64
CA TYR A 172 -8.67 12.58 -8.24
C TYR A 172 -8.13 13.99 -8.12
N ILE A 173 -8.71 14.77 -7.23
CA ILE A 173 -8.09 15.98 -6.70
C ILE A 173 -7.64 15.66 -5.29
N ASP A 174 -6.35 15.78 -5.05
CA ASP A 174 -5.70 15.49 -3.75
C ASP A 174 -5.17 16.79 -3.18
N LEU A 175 -5.57 17.10 -1.95
CA LEU A 175 -5.10 18.25 -1.20
C LEU A 175 -4.59 17.78 0.15
N ARG A 176 -3.33 18.10 0.47
CA ARG A 176 -2.68 17.71 1.73
C ARG A 176 -2.06 18.90 2.43
N TYR A 177 -2.07 18.85 3.74
CA TYR A 177 -1.32 19.74 4.62
C TYR A 177 -0.51 18.90 5.59
N ALA A 178 0.81 19.06 5.59
CA ALA A 178 1.72 18.20 6.34
C ALA A 178 2.79 19.01 7.06
N GLY A 179 3.26 18.47 8.20
CA GLY A 179 4.40 19.02 8.92
C GLY A 179 4.07 19.95 10.08
N TRP A 180 2.81 20.23 10.36
CA TRP A 180 2.45 20.95 11.58
C TRP A 180 2.73 20.08 12.81
N LYS A 181 3.47 20.66 13.76
CA LYS A 181 3.90 20.01 15.01
C LYS A 181 3.21 20.69 16.18
N PRO A 182 2.00 20.22 16.58
CA PRO A 182 1.25 20.88 17.66
C PRO A 182 1.92 20.82 19.03
N TRP A 183 2.82 19.85 19.26
CA TRP A 183 3.67 19.77 20.44
C TRP A 183 5.00 19.13 20.09
N SER A 184 5.95 19.15 21.03
CA SER A 184 7.30 18.62 20.82
C SER A 184 7.27 17.11 20.51
N GLY A 185 7.98 16.71 19.45
CA GLY A 185 8.04 15.31 19.00
C GLY A 185 6.82 14.83 18.24
N SER A 186 5.85 15.72 17.95
CA SER A 186 4.70 15.39 17.13
C SER A 186 4.90 15.79 15.66
N TRP A 187 4.12 15.17 14.79
CA TRP A 187 4.04 15.50 13.37
C TRP A 187 2.66 15.12 12.85
N THR A 188 2.05 15.96 12.04
CA THR A 188 0.70 15.74 11.53
C THR A 188 0.65 15.85 10.02
N GLU A 189 -0.30 15.14 9.44
CA GLU A 189 -0.70 15.29 8.04
C GLU A 189 -2.20 15.14 7.92
N PHE A 190 -2.82 16.00 7.11
CA PHE A 190 -4.26 15.97 6.82
C PHE A 190 -4.46 16.03 5.32
N GLY A 191 -5.44 15.30 4.80
CA GLY A 191 -5.71 15.35 3.37
C GLY A 191 -7.12 14.99 2.99
N ILE A 192 -7.47 15.42 1.79
CA ILE A 192 -8.75 15.17 1.14
C ILE A 192 -8.44 14.63 -0.25
N ASP A 193 -9.05 13.50 -0.59
CA ASP A 193 -9.09 12.96 -1.93
C ASP A 193 -10.52 13.01 -2.44
N TYR A 194 -10.73 13.74 -3.51
CA TYR A 194 -12.01 13.86 -4.17
C TYR A 194 -11.93 13.09 -5.49
N ALA A 195 -12.70 12.01 -5.60
CA ALA A 195 -12.70 11.14 -6.76
C ALA A 195 -13.93 11.41 -7.63
N MET A 196 -13.70 11.67 -8.90
CA MET A 196 -14.74 12.02 -9.86
C MET A 196 -14.72 11.02 -11.02
N PRO A 197 -15.70 10.10 -11.11
CA PRO A 197 -15.89 9.31 -12.29
C PRO A 197 -16.11 10.22 -13.52
N ASN A 198 -15.31 9.98 -14.56
CA ASN A 198 -15.39 10.74 -15.80
C ASN A 198 -15.89 9.81 -16.92
N THR A 199 -17.19 9.53 -16.90
CA THR A 199 -17.83 8.67 -17.88
C THR A 199 -17.96 9.35 -19.24
N THR A 200 -17.90 8.55 -20.29
CA THR A 200 -18.22 9.02 -21.64
C THR A 200 -19.73 9.13 -21.83
N LYS A 201 -20.17 9.89 -22.83
CA LYS A 201 -21.59 9.96 -23.19
C LYS A 201 -22.18 8.59 -23.51
N LYS A 202 -21.41 7.72 -24.14
CA LYS A 202 -21.81 6.36 -24.43
C LYS A 202 -22.01 5.54 -23.16
N GLN A 203 -21.07 5.62 -22.21
CA GLN A 203 -21.18 4.97 -20.90
C GLN A 203 -22.41 5.47 -20.14
N ASP A 204 -22.63 6.78 -20.09
CA ASP A 204 -23.82 7.37 -19.46
C ASP A 204 -25.14 6.84 -20.05
N SER A 205 -25.17 6.57 -21.35
CA SER A 205 -26.37 6.06 -22.00
C SER A 205 -26.75 4.64 -21.54
N TYR A 206 -25.82 3.88 -20.99
CA TYR A 206 -26.09 2.55 -20.43
C TYR A 206 -26.65 2.61 -19.01
N GLY A 207 -26.46 3.72 -18.28
CA GLY A 207 -26.89 3.83 -16.88
C GLY A 207 -26.29 2.76 -15.99
N GLY A 208 -26.98 2.38 -14.93
CA GLY A 208 -26.56 1.29 -14.05
C GLY A 208 -25.22 1.52 -13.39
N LEU A 209 -24.21 0.71 -13.73
CA LEU A 209 -22.88 0.79 -13.14
C LEU A 209 -22.18 2.13 -13.39
N TYR A 210 -22.52 2.83 -14.48
CA TYR A 210 -21.94 4.13 -14.83
C TYR A 210 -22.58 5.30 -14.09
N ASP A 211 -23.58 5.06 -13.23
CA ASP A 211 -24.26 6.09 -12.45
C ASP A 211 -23.57 6.35 -11.11
N ALA A 212 -22.35 5.84 -10.89
CA ALA A 212 -21.60 6.07 -9.67
C ALA A 212 -21.26 7.55 -9.46
N GLU A 213 -21.46 8.02 -8.24
CA GLU A 213 -21.31 9.42 -7.86
C GLU A 213 -19.87 9.73 -7.43
N ASN A 214 -19.53 11.02 -7.40
CA ASN A 214 -18.26 11.47 -6.87
C ASN A 214 -18.12 11.07 -5.40
N GLY A 215 -16.92 10.59 -5.04
CA GLY A 215 -16.62 10.16 -3.67
C GLY A 215 -15.51 10.98 -3.03
N VAL A 216 -15.42 10.89 -1.70
CA VAL A 216 -14.40 11.57 -0.92
C VAL A 216 -13.73 10.58 0.03
N MET A 217 -12.42 10.76 0.22
CA MET A 217 -11.68 10.13 1.31
C MET A 217 -10.94 11.20 2.09
N LEU A 218 -11.17 11.23 3.39
CA LEU A 218 -10.50 12.11 4.33
C LEU A 218 -9.48 11.30 5.12
N THR A 219 -8.28 11.82 5.25
CA THR A 219 -7.22 11.22 6.05
C THR A 219 -6.64 12.26 7.00
N GLY A 220 -6.54 11.90 8.28
CA GLY A 220 -5.79 12.65 9.27
C GLY A 220 -4.86 11.72 10.03
N GLU A 221 -3.61 12.12 10.20
CA GLU A 221 -2.66 11.32 10.96
C GLU A 221 -1.80 12.19 11.88
N ILE A 222 -1.47 11.60 13.02
CA ILE A 222 -0.56 12.18 13.99
C ILE A 222 0.46 11.14 14.39
N SER A 223 1.73 11.52 14.32
CA SER A 223 2.86 10.73 14.78
C SER A 223 3.46 11.39 16.00
N GLN A 224 3.85 10.57 16.97
CA GLN A 224 4.47 11.01 18.21
C GLN A 224 5.76 10.22 18.44
N ASP A 225 6.87 10.94 18.67
CA ASP A 225 8.09 10.31 19.19
C ASP A 225 7.81 9.70 20.55
N MET A 226 8.16 8.45 20.74
CA MET A 226 7.80 7.69 21.92
C MET A 226 8.88 6.64 22.24
N LEU A 227 9.39 6.65 23.45
CA LEU A 227 10.30 5.61 23.99
C LEU A 227 11.49 5.27 23.07
N GLY A 228 12.04 6.28 22.38
CA GLY A 228 13.14 6.11 21.42
C GLY A 228 12.72 5.67 20.02
N GLY A 229 11.45 5.47 19.79
CA GLY A 229 10.84 5.20 18.50
C GLY A 229 9.69 6.14 18.21
N TYR A 230 8.61 5.63 17.61
CA TYR A 230 7.43 6.44 17.31
C TYR A 230 6.15 5.63 17.43
N ASN A 231 5.04 6.34 17.61
CA ASN A 231 3.68 5.82 17.48
C ASN A 231 2.86 6.76 16.61
N LYS A 232 2.11 6.21 15.66
CA LYS A 232 1.28 6.97 14.74
C LYS A 232 -0.15 6.46 14.75
N THR A 233 -1.10 7.38 14.79
CA THR A 233 -2.53 7.09 14.64
C THR A 233 -3.06 7.75 13.38
N VAL A 234 -3.78 6.98 12.58
CA VAL A 234 -4.41 7.42 11.34
C VAL A 234 -5.93 7.25 11.47
N LEU A 235 -6.66 8.30 11.12
CA LEU A 235 -8.11 8.28 11.04
C LEU A 235 -8.52 8.57 9.60
N GLN A 236 -9.37 7.71 9.04
CA GLN A 236 -9.87 7.88 7.68
C GLN A 236 -11.39 7.73 7.64
N TYR A 237 -11.99 8.54 6.80
CA TYR A 237 -13.39 8.43 6.39
C TYR A 237 -13.44 8.37 4.87
N ALA A 238 -14.31 7.54 4.32
CA ALA A 238 -14.53 7.51 2.88
C ALA A 238 -16.00 7.23 2.58
N ASN A 239 -16.45 7.70 1.43
CA ASN A 239 -17.80 7.40 0.96
C ASN A 239 -17.82 6.98 -0.49
N LYS A 240 -19.00 6.57 -0.95
CA LYS A 240 -19.22 6.16 -2.35
C LYS A 240 -18.23 5.05 -2.73
N GLY A 241 -17.69 5.13 -3.94
CA GLY A 241 -16.72 4.14 -4.43
C GLY A 241 -15.39 4.04 -3.66
N LEU A 242 -15.11 4.97 -2.76
CA LEU A 242 -13.92 4.93 -1.93
C LEU A 242 -14.14 4.21 -0.59
N ALA A 243 -15.39 3.96 -0.19
CA ALA A 243 -15.72 3.41 1.13
C ALA A 243 -15.15 2.01 1.38
N GLN A 244 -15.11 1.15 0.39
CA GLN A 244 -14.60 -0.21 0.52
C GLN A 244 -13.13 -0.28 0.93
N ASN A 245 -12.33 0.76 0.65
CA ASN A 245 -10.93 0.82 1.07
C ASN A 245 -10.79 0.67 2.59
N MET A 246 -11.77 1.09 3.34
CA MET A 246 -11.70 1.09 4.81
C MET A 246 -11.74 -0.32 5.42
N VAL A 247 -12.22 -1.31 4.69
CA VAL A 247 -12.30 -2.71 5.14
C VAL A 247 -11.49 -3.67 4.26
N SER A 248 -11.05 -3.24 3.08
CA SER A 248 -10.27 -4.07 2.15
C SER A 248 -8.76 -3.86 2.27
N GLN A 249 -8.29 -3.02 3.17
CA GLN A 249 -6.90 -2.59 3.28
C GLN A 249 -6.40 -1.84 2.03
N GLY A 250 -7.32 -1.18 1.33
CA GLY A 250 -7.00 -0.35 0.17
C GLY A 250 -6.53 1.05 0.54
N GLY A 251 -6.01 1.78 -0.43
CA GLY A 251 -5.43 3.12 -0.24
C GLY A 251 -6.11 4.26 -0.99
N GLY A 252 -7.17 3.99 -1.76
CA GLY A 252 -7.84 5.03 -2.53
C GLY A 252 -8.37 4.59 -3.88
N TRP A 253 -8.39 3.29 -4.14
CA TRP A 253 -9.00 2.77 -5.36
C TRP A 253 -10.52 3.01 -5.34
N TYR A 254 -11.06 3.45 -6.50
CA TYR A 254 -12.48 3.75 -6.64
C TYR A 254 -13.24 2.54 -7.19
N ASP A 255 -14.24 2.06 -6.44
CA ASP A 255 -15.16 1.02 -6.89
C ASP A 255 -16.31 1.68 -7.68
N MET A 256 -16.49 1.26 -8.92
CA MET A 256 -17.40 1.94 -9.88
C MET A 256 -18.81 1.38 -9.91
N TRP A 257 -19.18 0.47 -9.01
CA TRP A 257 -20.54 -0.09 -8.95
C TRP A 257 -21.56 0.93 -8.44
N ASN A 258 -22.71 1.06 -9.10
CA ASN A 258 -23.73 2.04 -8.73
C ASN A 258 -24.33 1.86 -7.33
N TYR A 259 -24.25 0.63 -6.78
CA TYR A 259 -24.72 0.38 -5.40
C TYR A 259 -23.85 1.08 -4.34
N VAL A 260 -22.66 1.55 -4.68
CA VAL A 260 -21.78 2.25 -3.73
C VAL A 260 -22.23 3.69 -3.45
N ASN A 261 -23.24 4.20 -4.15
CA ASN A 261 -23.69 5.60 -3.95
C ASN A 261 -24.17 5.89 -2.52
N ASP A 262 -24.57 4.88 -1.76
CA ASP A 262 -24.93 5.00 -0.35
C ASP A 262 -23.83 4.54 0.61
N ALA A 263 -22.68 4.11 0.07
CA ALA A 263 -21.62 3.51 0.87
C ALA A 263 -20.89 4.57 1.71
N THR A 264 -20.56 4.19 2.94
CA THR A 264 -19.69 4.97 3.85
C THR A 264 -18.76 4.04 4.60
N GLY A 265 -17.60 4.53 4.98
CA GLY A 265 -16.63 3.74 5.71
C GLY A 265 -15.70 4.58 6.58
N TYR A 266 -15.15 3.94 7.59
CA TYR A 266 -14.16 4.50 8.51
C TYR A 266 -13.04 3.51 8.74
N ARG A 267 -11.83 4.03 8.93
CA ARG A 267 -10.68 3.20 9.31
C ARG A 267 -9.85 3.93 10.35
N VAL A 268 -9.43 3.17 11.37
CA VAL A 268 -8.46 3.61 12.37
C VAL A 268 -7.24 2.70 12.26
N ILE A 269 -6.06 3.30 12.15
CA ILE A 269 -4.80 2.57 12.15
C ILE A 269 -3.94 3.12 13.27
N ASN A 270 -3.37 2.23 14.07
CA ASN A 270 -2.31 2.58 15.02
C ASN A 270 -1.08 1.74 14.70
N THR A 271 0.04 2.39 14.49
CA THR A 271 1.29 1.73 14.15
C THR A 271 2.45 2.41 14.87
N GLY A 272 3.47 1.64 15.18
CA GLY A 272 4.67 2.18 15.79
C GLY A 272 5.83 1.21 15.72
N LEU A 273 7.03 1.76 15.87
CA LEU A 273 8.28 1.00 15.98
C LEU A 273 8.99 1.49 17.23
N ILE A 274 9.16 0.61 18.21
CA ILE A 274 9.70 0.96 19.51
C ILE A 274 10.85 0.02 19.84
N PRO A 275 12.06 0.56 20.13
CA PRO A 275 13.15 -0.21 20.69
C PRO A 275 12.85 -0.51 22.18
N ILE A 276 12.65 -1.78 22.51
CA ILE A 276 12.42 -2.22 23.87
C ILE A 276 13.76 -2.26 24.64
N THR A 277 14.80 -2.76 23.96
CA THR A 277 16.20 -2.72 24.41
C THR A 277 17.07 -2.28 23.24
N GLU A 278 18.38 -2.14 23.45
CA GLU A 278 19.33 -1.85 22.37
C GLU A 278 19.34 -2.92 21.28
N LYS A 279 18.93 -4.15 21.61
CA LYS A 279 18.96 -5.29 20.69
C LYS A 279 17.58 -5.79 20.27
N PHE A 280 16.51 -5.31 20.89
CA PHE A 280 15.15 -5.79 20.62
C PHE A 280 14.21 -4.66 20.32
N SER A 281 13.57 -4.73 19.16
CA SER A 281 12.57 -3.76 18.68
C SER A 281 11.28 -4.46 18.30
N ILE A 282 10.16 -3.76 18.44
CA ILE A 282 8.84 -4.25 18.02
C ILE A 282 8.18 -3.21 17.11
N ASN A 283 7.72 -3.65 15.96
CA ASN A 283 6.80 -2.90 15.09
C ASN A 283 5.42 -3.54 15.19
N HIS A 284 4.37 -2.74 15.34
CA HIS A 284 3.00 -3.21 15.34
C HIS A 284 2.14 -2.43 14.36
N VAL A 285 1.09 -3.07 13.87
CA VAL A 285 0.03 -2.45 13.08
C VAL A 285 -1.32 -2.97 13.57
N LEU A 286 -2.11 -2.08 14.12
CA LEU A 286 -3.50 -2.33 14.50
C LEU A 286 -4.39 -1.60 13.49
N THR A 287 -5.31 -2.32 12.86
CA THR A 287 -6.28 -1.75 11.92
C THR A 287 -7.69 -2.13 12.34
N TRP A 288 -8.54 -1.13 12.46
CA TRP A 288 -9.98 -1.33 12.58
C TRP A 288 -10.66 -0.63 11.41
N GLY A 289 -11.51 -1.36 10.70
CA GLY A 289 -12.26 -0.85 9.58
C GLY A 289 -13.74 -1.16 9.71
N SER A 290 -14.57 -0.25 9.21
CA SER A 290 -16.01 -0.38 9.21
C SER A 290 -16.54 0.26 7.94
N ALA A 291 -17.38 -0.46 7.20
CA ALA A 291 -18.03 0.07 6.01
C ALA A 291 -19.46 -0.42 5.92
N ASP A 292 -20.35 0.46 5.46
CA ASP A 292 -21.75 0.19 5.24
C ASP A 292 -22.06 0.28 3.75
N ASP A 293 -22.93 -0.60 3.27
CA ASP A 293 -23.51 -0.56 1.91
C ASP A 293 -22.48 -0.60 0.78
N ILE A 294 -21.37 -1.31 0.97
CA ILE A 294 -20.31 -1.42 -0.06
C ILE A 294 -20.65 -2.40 -1.18
N THR A 295 -21.68 -3.20 -1.04
CA THR A 295 -22.29 -4.01 -2.11
C THR A 295 -23.80 -3.87 -2.03
N ASP A 296 -24.53 -4.34 -3.04
CA ASP A 296 -25.99 -4.28 -3.10
C ASP A 296 -26.68 -5.30 -2.16
N TYR A 297 -25.92 -6.27 -1.63
CA TYR A 297 -26.42 -7.30 -0.71
C TYR A 297 -25.81 -7.21 0.69
N THR A 298 -24.83 -6.36 0.92
CA THR A 298 -24.14 -6.22 2.22
C THR A 298 -24.61 -4.98 2.94
N ASP A 299 -25.12 -5.13 4.17
CA ASP A 299 -25.47 -4.00 5.04
C ASP A 299 -24.23 -3.43 5.71
N LYS A 300 -23.42 -4.27 6.33
CA LYS A 300 -22.25 -3.85 7.12
C LYS A 300 -21.08 -4.81 6.95
N THR A 301 -19.86 -4.23 6.91
CA THR A 301 -18.62 -4.98 7.02
C THR A 301 -17.77 -4.39 8.16
N ARG A 302 -17.29 -5.24 9.04
CA ARG A 302 -16.40 -4.87 10.16
C ARG A 302 -15.15 -5.73 10.09
N MET A 303 -14.00 -5.10 10.23
CA MET A 303 -12.70 -5.77 10.15
C MET A 303 -11.80 -5.27 11.28
N LEU A 304 -11.13 -6.21 11.96
CA LEU A 304 -10.11 -5.92 12.96
C LEU A 304 -8.88 -6.76 12.63
N SER A 305 -7.72 -6.16 12.63
CA SER A 305 -6.44 -6.82 12.40
C SER A 305 -5.37 -6.27 13.34
N LEU A 306 -4.57 -7.17 13.90
CA LEU A 306 -3.39 -6.81 14.67
C LEU A 306 -2.22 -7.67 14.21
N VAL A 307 -1.13 -7.03 13.83
CA VAL A 307 0.13 -7.68 13.47
C VAL A 307 1.27 -7.04 14.27
N ALA A 308 2.14 -7.85 14.82
CA ALA A 308 3.32 -7.39 15.52
C ALA A 308 4.53 -8.19 15.06
N ARG A 309 5.62 -7.48 14.73
CA ARG A 309 6.92 -8.07 14.37
C ARG A 309 7.97 -7.62 15.36
N GLY A 310 8.58 -8.61 16.05
CA GLY A 310 9.73 -8.40 16.90
C GLY A 310 11.02 -8.78 16.19
N GLN A 311 12.10 -8.07 16.50
CA GLN A 311 13.42 -8.36 15.96
C GLN A 311 14.43 -8.28 17.09
N TYR A 312 15.17 -9.38 17.31
CA TYR A 312 16.29 -9.46 18.23
C TYR A 312 17.62 -9.54 17.46
N GLN A 313 18.51 -8.60 17.76
CA GLN A 313 19.79 -8.46 17.06
C GLN A 313 20.88 -9.26 17.78
N PHE A 314 21.37 -10.33 17.16
CA PHE A 314 22.50 -11.10 17.70
C PHE A 314 23.84 -10.41 17.40
N THR A 315 24.02 -9.98 16.15
CA THR A 315 25.18 -9.24 15.67
C THR A 315 24.71 -8.13 14.75
N ASP A 316 25.63 -7.34 14.21
CA ASP A 316 25.26 -6.29 13.23
C ASP A 316 24.62 -6.85 11.96
N TYR A 317 24.74 -8.15 11.71
CA TYR A 317 24.27 -8.80 10.50
C TYR A 317 23.22 -9.88 10.72
N VAL A 318 23.19 -10.49 11.90
CA VAL A 318 22.34 -11.65 12.20
C VAL A 318 21.27 -11.28 13.22
N ARG A 319 20.02 -11.62 12.89
CA ARG A 319 18.86 -11.33 13.74
C ARG A 319 17.82 -12.44 13.74
N LEU A 320 17.15 -12.57 14.86
CA LEU A 320 15.97 -13.41 15.00
C LEU A 320 14.73 -12.54 14.85
N ILE A 321 13.79 -12.97 14.01
CA ILE A 321 12.57 -12.23 13.73
C ILE A 321 11.38 -13.10 14.08
N GLY A 322 10.41 -12.53 14.80
CA GLY A 322 9.13 -13.17 15.06
C GLY A 322 8.00 -12.27 14.61
N GLU A 323 6.99 -12.82 13.97
CA GLU A 323 5.80 -12.06 13.58
C GLU A 323 4.56 -12.85 13.95
N VAL A 324 3.62 -12.19 14.62
CA VAL A 324 2.31 -12.74 14.95
C VAL A 324 1.24 -11.83 14.38
N GLY A 325 0.20 -12.43 13.83
CA GLY A 325 -0.94 -11.70 13.31
C GLY A 325 -2.24 -12.40 13.61
N GLY A 326 -3.29 -11.61 13.79
CA GLY A 326 -4.64 -12.09 13.95
C GLY A 326 -5.64 -11.14 13.32
N PHE A 327 -6.72 -11.67 12.77
CA PHE A 327 -7.78 -10.85 12.21
C PHE A 327 -9.15 -11.46 12.45
N TYR A 328 -10.15 -10.59 12.42
CA TYR A 328 -11.56 -10.92 12.43
C TYR A 328 -12.30 -10.00 11.47
N GLN A 329 -13.16 -10.57 10.65
CA GLN A 329 -14.02 -9.81 9.74
C GLN A 329 -15.42 -10.41 9.76
N LYS A 330 -16.43 -9.56 9.77
CA LYS A 330 -17.83 -9.95 9.69
C LYS A 330 -18.53 -9.12 8.63
N ASP A 331 -19.12 -9.80 7.67
CA ASP A 331 -20.05 -9.23 6.70
C ASP A 331 -21.47 -9.55 7.15
N SER A 332 -22.30 -8.53 7.33
CA SER A 332 -23.72 -8.66 7.66
C SER A 332 -24.52 -8.34 6.41
N TYR A 333 -25.37 -9.27 5.98
CA TYR A 333 -26.13 -9.16 4.75
C TYR A 333 -27.53 -8.61 4.97
N ASN A 334 -28.13 -8.01 3.95
CA ASN A 334 -29.47 -7.40 3.99
C ASN A 334 -30.57 -8.40 4.33
N ASN A 335 -30.35 -9.70 4.05
CA ASN A 335 -31.28 -10.78 4.37
C ASN A 335 -31.23 -11.24 5.83
N GLY A 336 -30.42 -10.62 6.68
CA GLY A 336 -30.26 -10.96 8.09
C GLY A 336 -29.21 -12.03 8.38
N THR A 337 -28.58 -12.63 7.35
CA THR A 337 -27.47 -13.56 7.53
C THR A 337 -26.15 -12.84 7.66
N SER A 338 -25.11 -13.55 8.08
CA SER A 338 -23.75 -13.00 8.18
C SER A 338 -22.69 -14.03 7.78
N TYR A 339 -21.52 -13.53 7.38
CA TYR A 339 -20.36 -14.33 7.06
C TYR A 339 -19.17 -13.84 7.89
N LYS A 340 -18.54 -14.77 8.60
CA LYS A 340 -17.39 -14.46 9.46
C LYS A 340 -16.12 -15.06 8.89
N GLN A 341 -15.04 -14.30 8.97
CA GLN A 341 -13.68 -14.74 8.67
C GLN A 341 -12.80 -14.40 9.87
N ALA A 342 -11.94 -15.31 10.25
CA ALA A 342 -10.97 -15.07 11.32
C ALA A 342 -9.78 -16.01 11.15
N GLY A 343 -8.63 -15.58 11.58
CA GLY A 343 -7.45 -16.42 11.52
C GLY A 343 -6.25 -15.83 12.23
N GLU A 344 -5.18 -16.62 12.28
CA GLU A 344 -3.94 -16.30 12.93
C GLU A 344 -2.74 -16.75 12.10
N LYS A 345 -1.63 -16.05 12.29
CA LYS A 345 -0.33 -16.41 11.75
C LYS A 345 0.74 -16.29 12.82
N TYR A 346 1.63 -17.27 12.85
CA TYR A 346 2.82 -17.28 13.71
C TYR A 346 4.03 -17.57 12.83
N THR A 347 5.02 -16.70 12.85
CA THR A 347 6.23 -16.85 12.02
C THR A 347 7.47 -16.62 12.85
N ILE A 348 8.48 -17.46 12.62
CA ILE A 348 9.83 -17.26 13.09
C ILE A 348 10.79 -17.26 11.91
N ALA A 349 11.78 -16.37 11.93
CA ALA A 349 12.76 -16.27 10.87
C ALA A 349 14.15 -15.94 11.42
N LEU A 350 15.18 -16.48 10.76
CA LEU A 350 16.55 -16.04 10.94
C LEU A 350 16.88 -15.13 9.76
N GLY A 351 17.30 -13.89 10.05
CA GLY A 351 17.64 -12.89 9.04
C GLY A 351 19.11 -12.57 9.01
N LEU A 352 19.63 -12.41 7.79
CA LEU A 352 20.97 -11.91 7.51
C LEU A 352 20.79 -10.59 6.74
N ALA A 353 21.23 -9.48 7.32
CA ALA A 353 21.02 -8.14 6.76
C ALA A 353 22.31 -7.31 6.79
N ASP A 354 22.33 -6.23 6.04
CA ASP A 354 23.48 -5.35 5.89
C ASP A 354 23.73 -4.41 7.05
N GLY A 355 22.88 -4.45 8.08
CA GLY A 355 23.01 -3.60 9.26
C GLY A 355 22.02 -4.00 10.36
N PRO A 356 22.13 -3.37 11.55
CA PRO A 356 21.38 -3.77 12.74
C PRO A 356 19.96 -3.19 12.82
N ASP A 357 19.61 -2.22 12.00
CA ASP A 357 18.32 -1.56 12.10
C ASP A 357 17.16 -2.46 11.68
N PHE A 358 16.00 -2.24 12.24
CA PHE A 358 14.78 -2.99 11.90
C PHE A 358 14.52 -2.98 10.38
N MET A 359 14.75 -1.86 9.73
CA MET A 359 14.53 -1.67 8.30
C MET A 359 15.79 -1.88 7.46
N SER A 360 16.89 -2.40 8.00
CA SER A 360 18.12 -2.67 7.24
C SER A 360 17.87 -3.72 6.17
N ARG A 361 18.18 -3.39 4.92
CA ARG A 361 18.07 -4.25 3.73
C ARG A 361 19.30 -4.02 2.84
N PRO A 362 19.76 -5.01 2.07
CA PRO A 362 19.13 -6.31 1.79
C PRO A 362 19.10 -7.24 3.00
N GLU A 363 18.10 -8.10 3.02
CA GLU A 363 17.96 -9.16 4.01
C GLU A 363 17.66 -10.48 3.32
N LEU A 364 18.42 -11.50 3.69
CA LEU A 364 18.12 -12.89 3.37
C LEU A 364 17.58 -13.55 4.62
N ARG A 365 16.42 -14.21 4.52
CA ARG A 365 15.81 -14.86 5.67
C ARG A 365 15.37 -16.27 5.39
N ILE A 366 15.51 -17.11 6.41
CA ILE A 366 14.99 -18.48 6.43
C ILE A 366 13.82 -18.44 7.43
N PHE A 367 12.67 -18.93 7.05
CA PHE A 367 11.46 -18.79 7.87
C PHE A 367 10.67 -20.09 7.99
N ALA A 368 9.88 -20.15 9.06
CA ALA A 368 8.80 -21.10 9.27
C ALA A 368 7.56 -20.33 9.71
N SER A 369 6.42 -20.56 9.07
CA SER A 369 5.15 -19.92 9.39
C SER A 369 4.05 -20.95 9.57
N TYR A 370 3.16 -20.68 10.51
CA TYR A 370 1.91 -21.40 10.69
C TYR A 370 0.74 -20.47 10.41
N LEU A 371 -0.13 -20.87 9.48
CA LEU A 371 -1.34 -20.16 9.09
C LEU A 371 -2.55 -20.97 9.52
N ASN A 372 -3.53 -20.32 10.16
CA ASN A 372 -4.72 -20.99 10.64
C ASN A 372 -5.99 -20.16 10.40
N ASP A 373 -6.98 -20.76 9.75
CA ASP A 373 -8.33 -20.23 9.62
C ASP A 373 -9.18 -20.76 10.80
N SER A 374 -9.72 -19.84 11.61
CA SER A 374 -10.50 -20.17 12.82
C SER A 374 -11.99 -20.34 12.56
N GLU A 375 -12.46 -20.09 11.34
CA GLU A 375 -13.88 -20.13 10.96
C GLU A 375 -14.23 -21.25 9.98
N ASP A 376 -13.40 -22.30 9.92
CA ASP A 376 -13.61 -23.49 9.09
C ASP A 376 -13.78 -23.20 7.58
N GLY A 377 -13.11 -22.16 7.10
CA GLY A 377 -13.15 -21.78 5.68
C GLY A 377 -12.33 -22.69 4.76
N LYS A 378 -11.45 -23.51 5.34
CA LYS A 378 -10.59 -24.49 4.64
C LYS A 378 -9.87 -23.90 3.42
N PRO A 379 -9.07 -22.82 3.60
CA PRO A 379 -8.42 -22.16 2.49
C PRO A 379 -7.17 -22.89 1.97
N PHE A 380 -6.73 -23.96 2.62
CA PHE A 380 -5.47 -24.65 2.31
C PHE A 380 -5.70 -26.09 1.83
N GLU A 381 -4.67 -26.66 1.20
CA GLU A 381 -4.62 -28.05 0.72
C GLU A 381 -5.81 -28.39 -0.19
N ASP A 382 -5.95 -27.61 -1.26
CA ASP A 382 -7.05 -27.74 -2.22
C ASP A 382 -8.44 -27.63 -1.54
N GLN A 383 -8.58 -26.68 -0.62
CA GLN A 383 -9.83 -26.42 0.11
C GLN A 383 -10.25 -27.56 1.04
N THR A 384 -9.29 -28.27 1.61
CA THR A 384 -9.54 -29.36 2.55
C THR A 384 -9.05 -29.10 3.97
N ALA A 385 -8.15 -28.11 4.17
CA ALA A 385 -7.52 -27.85 5.46
C ALA A 385 -7.71 -26.40 5.94
N ASN A 386 -7.85 -26.23 7.25
CA ASN A 386 -7.93 -24.93 7.91
C ASN A 386 -6.57 -24.35 8.28
N ASN A 387 -5.52 -25.16 8.19
CA ASN A 387 -4.18 -24.70 8.56
C ASN A 387 -3.12 -25.32 7.65
N THR A 388 -1.99 -24.64 7.60
CA THR A 388 -0.82 -25.15 6.89
C THR A 388 0.46 -24.54 7.49
N TRP A 389 1.59 -25.21 7.25
CA TRP A 389 2.92 -24.70 7.54
C TRP A 389 3.59 -24.26 6.26
N ASN A 390 4.23 -23.07 6.31
CA ASN A 390 5.17 -22.62 5.28
C ASN A 390 6.59 -22.76 5.81
N PHE A 391 7.49 -23.29 4.96
CA PHE A 391 8.93 -23.27 5.20
C PHE A 391 9.61 -22.73 3.96
N GLY A 392 10.51 -21.78 4.13
CA GLY A 392 11.14 -21.20 2.95
C GLY A 392 12.27 -20.26 3.23
N VAL A 393 12.75 -19.70 2.14
CA VAL A 393 13.83 -18.69 2.09
C VAL A 393 13.33 -17.54 1.23
N GLN A 394 13.57 -16.32 1.70
CA GLN A 394 13.21 -15.11 0.95
C GLN A 394 14.33 -14.08 1.05
N VAL A 395 14.59 -13.41 -0.05
CA VAL A 395 15.38 -12.17 -0.07
C VAL A 395 14.45 -10.98 -0.25
N GLU A 396 14.73 -9.92 0.48
CA GLU A 396 14.08 -8.62 0.30
C GLU A 396 15.14 -7.54 0.34
N ALA A 397 15.08 -6.64 -0.63
CA ALA A 397 16.06 -5.57 -0.74
C ALA A 397 15.41 -4.27 -1.18
N TRP A 398 15.93 -3.18 -0.68
CA TRP A 398 15.75 -1.83 -1.21
C TRP A 398 17.06 -1.07 -1.10
N TRP A 399 17.25 -0.14 -1.99
CA TRP A 399 18.46 0.66 -2.04
C TRP A 399 18.24 2.02 -2.70
#